data_7f980abbdf32947f67d46c20b3693fd9
#
_entry.id   7f980abbdf32947f67d46c20b3693fd9
#
_cell.length_a   1.000
_cell.length_b   1.000
_cell.length_c   1.000
_cell.angle_alpha   90.00
_cell.angle_beta   90.00
_cell.angle_gamma   90.00
#
_symmetry.space_group_name_H-M   'P 1'
#
loop_
_entity.id
_entity.type
_entity.pdbx_description
1 polymer ?
#
loop_
_entity_poly.entity_id
_entity_poly.type
_entity_poly.pdbx_seq_one_letter_code
_entity_poly.pdbx_strand_id
1 'polypeptide(L)'
;MDGDFENFESIFVVMNLVDKDLNKLMSDTKNIFQEDHVLTVLYNLLCSLQYVHSANVFHRDIKPANILINNHCEVTICDFGMATTIGDSKDSEV
;
A
#
# COMPACT_ATOMS: atom_id res chain seq x y z
N MET A 1 -0.81 -31.32 -4.88
CA MET A 1 -0.41 -29.96 -5.23
C MET A 1 1.00 -29.87 -5.70
N ASP A 2 1.65 -30.94 -5.58
CA ASP A 2 3.06 -30.98 -5.77
C ASP A 2 3.41 -30.82 -7.21
N GLY A 3 4.22 -30.05 -7.63
CA GLY A 3 4.67 -29.89 -8.99
C GLY A 3 3.74 -29.17 -9.94
N ASP A 4 2.51 -28.90 -9.50
CA ASP A 4 1.54 -28.23 -10.38
C ASP A 4 1.79 -26.75 -10.50
N PHE A 5 2.59 -26.16 -9.62
CA PHE A 5 2.91 -24.74 -9.69
C PHE A 5 3.58 -24.32 -10.98
N GLU A 6 4.35 -25.20 -11.58
CA GLU A 6 5.03 -24.90 -12.83
C GLU A 6 4.08 -24.88 -14.03
N ASN A 7 2.90 -25.42 -13.86
CA ASN A 7 1.92 -25.54 -14.94
C ASN A 7 0.77 -24.54 -14.83
N PHE A 8 0.82 -23.66 -13.83
CA PHE A 8 -0.22 -22.65 -13.69
C PHE A 8 -0.13 -21.62 -14.80
N GLU A 9 -1.26 -21.40 -15.46
CA GLU A 9 -1.39 -20.33 -16.46
C GLU A 9 -1.79 -19.01 -15.84
N SER A 10 -2.39 -19.04 -14.65
CA SER A 10 -2.84 -17.84 -13.96
C SER A 10 -2.81 -18.04 -12.46
N ILE A 11 -2.69 -16.93 -11.74
CA ILE A 11 -2.71 -16.90 -10.28
C ILE A 11 -3.79 -15.92 -9.85
N PHE A 12 -4.61 -16.35 -8.88
CA PHE A 12 -5.63 -15.49 -8.29
C PHE A 12 -5.19 -15.09 -6.88
N VAL A 13 -5.23 -13.78 -6.61
CA VAL A 13 -4.93 -13.25 -5.29
C VAL A 13 -6.21 -12.67 -4.70
N VAL A 14 -6.58 -13.13 -3.51
CA VAL A 14 -7.77 -12.64 -2.81
C VAL A 14 -7.33 -11.61 -1.77
N MET A 15 -7.87 -10.41 -1.88
CA MET A 15 -7.54 -9.32 -0.99
C MET A 15 -8.81 -8.57 -0.60
N ASN A 16 -8.71 -7.78 0.47
CA ASN A 16 -9.80 -6.91 0.85
C ASN A 16 -10.07 -5.88 -0.23
N LEU A 17 -11.35 -5.65 -0.51
CA LEU A 17 -11.74 -4.61 -1.45
C LEU A 17 -11.68 -3.25 -0.74
N VAL A 18 -11.01 -2.30 -1.36
CA VAL A 18 -10.97 -0.92 -0.89
C VAL A 18 -11.43 -0.01 -2.02
N ASP A 19 -12.37 0.89 -1.72
CA ASP A 19 -13.12 1.60 -2.75
C ASP A 19 -12.30 2.59 -3.54
N LYS A 20 -11.38 3.31 -2.90
CA LYS A 20 -10.71 4.43 -3.54
C LYS A 20 -9.25 4.51 -3.15
N ASP A 21 -8.41 4.92 -4.09
CA ASP A 21 -7.07 5.34 -3.76
C ASP A 21 -7.06 6.86 -3.45
N LEU A 22 -5.98 7.30 -2.81
CA LEU A 22 -5.86 8.70 -2.39
C LEU A 22 -5.82 9.64 -3.58
N ASN A 23 -5.25 9.21 -4.70
CA ASN A 23 -5.18 10.04 -5.90
C ASN A 23 -6.58 10.36 -6.43
N LYS A 24 -7.43 9.34 -6.53
CA LYS A 24 -8.82 9.53 -6.97
C LYS A 24 -9.59 10.39 -6.00
N LEU A 25 -9.38 10.19 -4.71
CA LEU A 25 -10.09 10.93 -3.69
C LEU A 25 -9.70 12.42 -3.74
N MET A 26 -8.45 12.73 -3.94
CA MET A 26 -7.98 14.11 -4.04
C MET A 26 -8.45 14.79 -5.32
N SER A 27 -8.68 14.04 -6.38
CA SER A 27 -9.18 14.56 -7.66
C SER A 27 -10.68 14.76 -7.67
N ASP A 28 -11.41 14.20 -6.70
CA ASP A 28 -12.85 14.31 -6.64
C ASP A 28 -13.23 15.62 -5.97
N THR A 29 -13.70 16.57 -6.78
CA THR A 29 -14.06 17.89 -6.30
C THR A 29 -15.28 17.91 -5.39
N LYS A 30 -16.03 16.81 -5.33
CA LYS A 30 -17.21 16.69 -4.46
C LYS A 30 -16.80 16.32 -3.03
N ASN A 31 -15.63 15.79 -2.84
CA ASN A 31 -15.13 15.44 -1.53
C ASN A 31 -14.34 16.61 -0.96
N ILE A 32 -14.79 17.08 0.18
CA ILE A 32 -14.09 18.14 0.91
C ILE A 32 -13.31 17.48 2.03
N PHE A 33 -11.99 17.52 1.92
CA PHE A 33 -11.13 17.10 3.02
C PHE A 33 -11.06 18.22 4.04
N GLN A 34 -11.52 17.92 5.23
CA GLN A 34 -11.30 18.79 6.37
C GLN A 34 -9.95 18.47 7.01
N GLU A 35 -9.45 19.40 7.80
CA GLU A 35 -8.16 19.22 8.47
C GLU A 35 -8.11 17.93 9.28
N ASP A 36 -9.20 17.62 9.99
CA ASP A 36 -9.27 16.38 10.78
C ASP A 36 -9.11 15.12 9.92
N HIS A 37 -9.67 15.13 8.73
CA HIS A 37 -9.53 14.01 7.82
C HIS A 37 -8.08 13.85 7.35
N VAL A 38 -7.43 14.95 7.03
CA VAL A 38 -6.03 14.94 6.60
C VAL A 38 -5.14 14.39 7.71
N LEU A 39 -5.35 14.83 8.94
CA LEU A 39 -4.56 14.39 10.09
C LEU A 39 -4.78 12.89 10.35
N THR A 40 -6.02 12.42 10.24
CA THR A 40 -6.33 11.01 10.43
C THR A 40 -5.67 10.14 9.36
N VAL A 41 -5.75 10.56 8.11
CA VAL A 41 -5.11 9.84 7.01
C VAL A 41 -3.60 9.81 7.20
N LEU A 42 -3.00 10.93 7.55
CA LEU A 42 -1.56 11.02 7.78
C LEU A 42 -1.13 10.09 8.92
N TYR A 43 -1.87 10.12 10.03
CA TYR A 43 -1.57 9.26 11.17
C TYR A 43 -1.63 7.79 10.78
N ASN A 44 -2.70 7.38 10.08
CA ASN A 44 -2.88 6.00 9.66
C ASN A 44 -1.81 5.56 8.66
N LEU A 45 -1.41 6.48 7.77
CA LEU A 45 -0.33 6.21 6.83
C LEU A 45 1.00 5.99 7.55
N LEU A 46 1.32 6.84 8.52
CA LEU A 46 2.55 6.70 9.29
C LEU A 46 2.57 5.40 10.09
N CYS A 47 1.44 5.02 10.68
CA CYS A 47 1.33 3.74 11.38
C CYS A 47 1.55 2.56 10.44
N SER A 48 0.98 2.63 9.24
CA SER A 48 1.15 1.58 8.23
C SER A 48 2.61 1.46 7.79
N LEU A 49 3.27 2.59 7.57
CA LEU A 49 4.68 2.60 7.21
C LEU A 49 5.55 2.08 8.34
N GLN A 50 5.24 2.42 9.57
CA GLN A 50 5.96 1.89 10.73
C GLN A 50 5.86 0.37 10.79
N TYR A 51 4.67 -0.17 10.53
CA TYR A 51 4.47 -1.61 10.51
C TYR A 51 5.31 -2.27 9.41
N VAL A 52 5.27 -1.71 8.21
CA VAL A 52 6.04 -2.25 7.06
C VAL A 52 7.53 -2.18 7.35
N HIS A 53 8.01 -1.05 7.86
CA HIS A 53 9.42 -0.87 8.15
C HIS A 53 9.89 -1.75 9.31
N SER A 54 9.00 -2.03 10.27
CA SER A 54 9.35 -2.94 11.37
C SER A 54 9.59 -4.37 10.89
N ALA A 55 9.05 -4.73 9.74
CA ALA A 55 9.32 -6.01 9.09
C ALA A 55 10.55 -5.95 8.17
N ASN A 56 11.31 -4.86 8.22
CA ASN A 56 12.49 -4.63 7.38
C ASN A 56 12.15 -4.60 5.88
N VAL A 57 10.97 -4.12 5.56
CA VAL A 57 10.52 -3.97 4.17
C VAL A 57 10.49 -2.49 3.81
N PHE A 58 11.02 -2.15 2.66
CA PHE A 58 10.92 -0.82 2.09
C PHE A 58 10.05 -0.87 0.84
N HIS A 59 9.00 -0.08 0.81
CA HIS A 59 8.04 -0.08 -0.29
C HIS A 59 8.66 0.48 -1.57
N ARG A 60 9.30 1.62 -1.46
CA ARG A 60 10.04 2.32 -2.54
C ARG A 60 9.17 2.90 -3.64
N ASP A 61 7.85 2.92 -3.47
CA ASP A 61 6.95 3.52 -4.48
C ASP A 61 5.71 4.12 -3.80
N ILE A 62 5.91 4.82 -2.69
CA ILE A 62 4.82 5.48 -1.97
C ILE A 62 4.36 6.69 -2.75
N LYS A 63 3.11 6.68 -3.14
CA LYS A 63 2.47 7.79 -3.85
C LYS A 63 0.95 7.66 -3.67
N PRO A 64 0.19 8.74 -3.92
CA PRO A 64 -1.26 8.71 -3.68
C PRO A 64 -1.99 7.57 -4.39
N ALA A 65 -1.55 7.16 -5.58
CA ALA A 65 -2.19 6.06 -6.30
C ALA A 65 -2.01 4.71 -5.59
N ASN A 66 -1.01 4.58 -4.72
CA ASN A 66 -0.72 3.34 -3.99
C ASN A 66 -1.18 3.39 -2.53
N ILE A 67 -2.00 4.37 -2.18
CA ILE A 67 -2.57 4.50 -0.84
C ILE A 67 -4.08 4.38 -0.99
N LEU A 68 -4.63 3.28 -0.47
CA LEU A 68 -6.07 3.01 -0.52
C LEU A 68 -6.72 3.53 0.76
N ILE A 69 -7.90 4.12 0.62
CA ILE A 69 -8.63 4.71 1.74
C ILE A 69 -10.07 4.24 1.70
N ASN A 70 -10.60 3.85 2.85
CA ASN A 70 -12.01 3.54 3.01
C ASN A 70 -12.79 4.71 3.63
N ASN A 71 -14.09 4.51 3.86
CA ASN A 71 -14.96 5.55 4.40
C ASN A 71 -14.64 5.94 5.84
N HIS A 72 -13.83 5.16 6.54
CA HIS A 72 -13.41 5.43 7.92
C HIS A 72 -12.02 6.05 8.00
N CYS A 73 -11.48 6.51 6.88
CA CYS A 73 -10.13 7.04 6.78
C CYS A 73 -9.04 6.02 7.16
N GLU A 74 -9.35 4.75 7.08
CA GLU A 74 -8.35 3.71 7.24
C GLU A 74 -7.53 3.59 5.97
N VAL A 75 -6.23 3.44 6.13
CA VAL A 75 -5.27 3.46 5.02
C VAL A 75 -4.69 2.07 4.81
N THR A 76 -4.63 1.66 3.56
CA THR A 76 -3.95 0.43 3.14
C THR A 76 -2.94 0.78 2.06
N ILE A 77 -1.68 0.44 2.27
CA ILE A 77 -0.64 0.63 1.27
C ILE A 77 -0.68 -0.56 0.32
N CYS A 78 -0.62 -0.29 -0.96
CA CYS A 78 -0.65 -1.33 -1.99
C CYS A 78 0.51 -1.20 -2.96
N ASP A 79 0.60 -2.15 -3.88
CA ASP A 79 1.61 -2.22 -4.95
C ASP A 79 3.03 -2.26 -4.40
N PHE A 80 3.41 -3.41 -3.86
CA PHE A 80 4.75 -3.69 -3.38
C PHE A 80 5.68 -4.22 -4.47
N GLY A 81 5.35 -3.96 -5.74
CA GLY A 81 6.13 -4.48 -6.87
C GLY A 81 7.59 -4.00 -6.89
N MET A 82 7.87 -2.84 -6.29
CA MET A 82 9.22 -2.29 -6.19
C MET A 82 9.84 -2.46 -4.81
N ALA A 83 9.16 -3.18 -3.92
CA ALA A 83 9.60 -3.33 -2.54
C ALA A 83 10.88 -4.17 -2.43
N THR A 84 11.64 -3.90 -1.38
CA THR A 84 12.83 -4.67 -1.05
C THR A 84 12.92 -4.88 0.45
N THR A 85 13.80 -5.74 0.87
CA THR A 85 14.03 -6.01 2.29
C THR A 85 15.46 -5.66 2.69
N ILE A 86 15.65 -5.30 3.96
CA ILE A 86 16.98 -5.19 4.54
C ILE A 86 17.53 -6.62 4.69
N GLY A 87 18.76 -6.80 4.31
CA GLY A 87 19.40 -8.12 4.38
C GLY A 87 19.69 -8.68 3.01
N ASP A 88 19.11 -8.13 1.97
CA ASP A 88 19.54 -8.40 0.62
C ASP A 88 20.72 -7.45 0.32
N SER A 89 21.91 -8.01 0.31
CA SER A 89 23.14 -7.22 0.17
C SER A 89 23.20 -6.45 -1.14
N LYS A 90 22.49 -6.88 -2.14
CA LYS A 90 22.48 -6.20 -3.44
C LYS A 90 21.69 -4.91 -3.41
N ASP A 91 20.70 -4.85 -2.55
CA ASP A 91 19.82 -3.69 -2.44
C ASP A 91 20.32 -2.68 -1.41
N SER A 92 21.19 -3.09 -0.50
CA SER A 92 21.68 -2.22 0.56
C SER A 92 22.62 -1.12 0.06
N GLU A 93 23.07 -1.21 -1.18
CA GLU A 93 23.95 -0.23 -1.78
C GLU A 93 23.19 0.95 -2.40
N VAL A 94 21.89 0.90 -2.42
CA VAL A 94 21.08 1.99 -2.95
C VAL A 94 20.88 3.11 -1.91
#